data_b075937ef8b0bb87dc478c3f7d1e8b85
#
_entry.id   b075937ef8b0bb87dc478c3f7d1e8b85
#
_cell.length_a   1.000
_cell.length_b   1.000
_cell.length_c   1.000
_cell.angle_alpha   90.00
_cell.angle_beta   90.00
_cell.angle_gamma   90.00
#
_symmetry.space_group_name_H-M   'P 1'
#
loop_
_entity.id
_entity.type
_entity.pdbx_description
1 polymer ?
#
loop_
_entity_poly.entity_id
_entity_poly.type
_entity_poly.pdbx_seq_one_letter_code
_entity_poly.pdbx_strand_id
1 'polypeptide(L)'
;MWLMARIIAIDYGAKRTGIAVTDPLGIIAQPLETVATHTLMDFLRGYIARESVERIIVGLPKQMDGSNSENFRRIEPFVNRLRKELPSIPVEYYDERFTSVLAHRAMIDGGVGKMARRDKAMVDRISAAIILQGYMDSKKTDIL
;
A
#
# COMPACT_ATOMS: atom_id res chain seq x y z
N MET A 1 -17.70 12.67 -18.50
CA MET A 1 -17.15 12.58 -17.15
C MET A 1 -15.70 12.12 -17.19
N TRP A 2 -14.84 12.79 -16.48
CA TRP A 2 -13.43 12.44 -16.44
C TRP A 2 -13.18 11.44 -15.32
N LEU A 3 -12.63 10.28 -15.67
CA LEU A 3 -12.13 9.33 -14.69
C LEU A 3 -10.65 9.62 -14.46
N MET A 4 -10.29 9.80 -13.21
CA MET A 4 -8.89 10.01 -12.85
C MET A 4 -8.16 8.67 -12.88
N ALA A 5 -6.87 8.70 -13.23
CA ALA A 5 -6.04 7.52 -13.12
C ALA A 5 -5.93 7.10 -11.66
N ARG A 6 -5.86 5.80 -11.44
CA ARG A 6 -5.79 5.22 -10.10
C ARG A 6 -4.42 5.40 -9.48
N ILE A 7 -4.39 5.55 -8.17
CA ILE A 7 -3.18 5.41 -7.38
C ILE A 7 -3.28 4.07 -6.66
N ILE A 8 -2.24 3.25 -6.76
CA ILE A 8 -2.16 1.96 -6.07
C ILE A 8 -1.30 2.15 -4.83
N ALA A 9 -1.72 1.62 -3.70
CA ALA A 9 -0.88 1.51 -2.52
C ALA A 9 -0.64 0.05 -2.17
N ILE A 10 0.57 -0.23 -1.72
CA ILE A 10 1.03 -1.59 -1.42
C ILE A 10 1.54 -1.64 0.01
N ASP A 11 1.00 -2.58 0.78
CA ASP A 11 1.51 -2.97 2.09
C ASP A 11 2.23 -4.31 1.91
N TYR A 12 3.53 -4.25 1.65
CA TYR A 12 4.32 -5.41 1.27
C TYR A 12 4.65 -6.28 2.47
N GLY A 13 4.29 -7.55 2.40
CA GLY A 13 4.65 -8.53 3.41
C GLY A 13 5.46 -9.68 2.81
N ALA A 14 6.13 -10.45 3.66
CA ALA A 14 6.96 -11.56 3.21
C ALA A 14 6.14 -12.64 2.49
N LYS A 15 4.94 -12.92 2.98
CA LYS A 15 4.07 -13.97 2.43
C LYS A 15 2.87 -13.41 1.71
N ARG A 16 2.26 -12.35 2.25
CA ARG A 16 1.06 -11.72 1.71
C ARG A 16 1.30 -10.24 1.55
N THR A 17 0.69 -9.66 0.54
CA THR A 17 0.77 -8.23 0.27
C THR A 17 -0.64 -7.68 0.13
N GLY A 18 -0.94 -6.64 0.90
CA GLY A 18 -2.21 -5.93 0.81
C GLY A 18 -2.13 -4.85 -0.25
N ILE A 19 -3.24 -4.65 -0.97
CA ILE A 19 -3.32 -3.68 -2.06
C ILE A 19 -4.57 -2.84 -1.89
N ALA A 20 -4.43 -1.54 -2.07
CA ALA A 20 -5.52 -0.60 -2.09
C ALA A 20 -5.40 0.29 -3.33
N VAL A 21 -6.52 0.85 -3.75
CA VAL A 21 -6.55 1.75 -4.89
C VAL A 21 -7.48 2.92 -4.59
N THR A 22 -7.29 4.02 -5.29
CA THR A 22 -8.26 5.12 -5.24
C THR A 22 -9.51 4.74 -6.02
N ASP A 23 -10.65 5.31 -5.63
CA ASP A 23 -11.88 5.18 -6.40
C ASP A 23 -11.72 5.90 -7.76
N PRO A 24 -12.64 5.67 -8.72
CA PRO A 24 -12.51 6.29 -10.05
C PRO A 24 -12.47 7.82 -10.04
N LEU A 25 -12.99 8.46 -8.99
CA LEU A 25 -12.98 9.92 -8.87
C LEU A 25 -11.76 10.43 -8.09
N GLY A 26 -10.93 9.53 -7.54
CA GLY A 26 -9.75 9.91 -6.78
C GLY A 26 -10.04 10.55 -5.44
N ILE A 27 -11.18 10.23 -4.82
CA ILE A 27 -11.64 10.87 -3.58
C ILE A 27 -11.24 10.08 -2.35
N ILE A 28 -11.38 8.75 -2.39
CA ILE A 28 -11.13 7.89 -1.23
C ILE A 28 -10.24 6.71 -1.60
N ALA A 29 -9.55 6.18 -0.59
CA ALA A 29 -8.79 4.94 -0.69
C ALA A 29 -9.71 3.76 -0.42
N GLN A 30 -9.63 2.73 -1.26
CA GLN A 30 -10.44 1.52 -1.13
C GLN A 30 -9.53 0.30 -1.02
N PRO A 31 -9.77 -0.58 -0.04
CA PRO A 31 -9.10 -1.88 -0.04
C PRO A 31 -9.45 -2.63 -1.34
N LEU A 32 -8.47 -3.22 -1.98
CA LEU A 32 -8.70 -3.93 -3.24
C LEU A 32 -8.56 -5.43 -3.07
N GLU A 33 -7.37 -5.89 -2.70
CA GLU A 33 -7.06 -7.30 -2.69
C GLU A 33 -5.88 -7.59 -1.77
N THR A 34 -5.78 -8.82 -1.30
CA THR A 34 -4.57 -9.35 -0.69
C THR A 34 -4.11 -10.52 -1.55
N VAL A 35 -2.87 -10.46 -1.98
CA VAL A 35 -2.30 -11.49 -2.85
C VAL A 35 -1.11 -12.14 -2.18
N ALA A 36 -0.81 -13.38 -2.59
CA ALA A 36 0.45 -13.99 -2.22
C ALA A 36 1.59 -13.16 -2.81
N THR A 37 2.58 -12.83 -2.00
CA THR A 37 3.62 -11.89 -2.42
C THR A 37 4.38 -12.35 -3.66
N HIS A 38 4.57 -13.66 -3.83
CA HIS A 38 5.24 -14.18 -5.03
C HIS A 38 4.43 -13.97 -6.32
N THR A 39 3.13 -13.63 -6.22
CA THR A 39 2.28 -13.35 -7.38
C THR A 39 2.05 -11.84 -7.59
N LEU A 40 2.64 -11.01 -6.73
CA LEU A 40 2.36 -9.57 -6.72
C LEU A 40 2.68 -8.90 -8.06
N MET A 41 3.83 -9.19 -8.64
CA MET A 41 4.22 -8.56 -9.90
C MET A 41 3.24 -8.89 -11.03
N ASP A 42 2.81 -10.15 -11.12
CA ASP A 42 1.83 -10.56 -12.13
C ASP A 42 0.48 -9.87 -11.89
N PHE A 43 0.07 -9.75 -10.62
CA PHE A 43 -1.16 -9.04 -10.29
C PHE A 43 -1.09 -7.57 -10.75
N LEU A 44 0.02 -6.89 -10.47
CA LEU A 44 0.19 -5.49 -10.84
C LEU A 44 0.19 -5.32 -12.36
N ARG A 45 0.87 -6.19 -13.10
CA ARG A 45 0.86 -6.14 -14.56
C ARG A 45 -0.55 -6.29 -15.11
N GLY A 46 -1.31 -7.25 -14.58
CA GLY A 46 -2.68 -7.47 -15.01
C GLY A 46 -3.59 -6.29 -14.69
N TYR A 47 -3.44 -5.72 -13.51
CA TYR A 47 -4.24 -4.56 -13.11
C TYR A 47 -3.95 -3.35 -14.00
N ILE A 48 -2.67 -3.06 -14.23
CA ILE A 48 -2.22 -1.93 -15.04
C ILE A 48 -2.64 -2.08 -16.50
N ALA A 49 -2.76 -3.32 -16.97
CA ALA A 49 -3.22 -3.58 -18.35
C ALA A 49 -4.70 -3.23 -18.55
N ARG A 50 -5.52 -3.27 -17.50
CA ARG A 50 -6.96 -3.01 -17.61
C ARG A 50 -7.42 -1.71 -16.97
N GLU A 51 -6.60 -1.10 -16.11
CA GLU A 51 -6.94 0.15 -15.42
C GLU A 51 -5.84 1.16 -15.64
N SER A 52 -6.21 2.43 -15.78
CA SER A 52 -5.22 3.50 -15.86
C SER A 52 -4.64 3.76 -14.47
N VAL A 53 -3.32 3.64 -14.33
CA VAL A 53 -2.62 3.83 -13.06
C VAL A 53 -1.56 4.92 -13.26
N GLU A 54 -1.63 5.95 -12.42
CA GLU A 54 -0.69 7.06 -12.53
C GLU A 54 0.50 6.94 -11.58
N ARG A 55 0.36 6.14 -10.49
CA ARG A 55 1.37 6.11 -9.44
C ARG A 55 1.19 4.89 -8.56
N ILE A 56 2.30 4.40 -8.02
CA ILE A 56 2.30 3.31 -7.03
C ILE A 56 2.98 3.82 -5.77
N ILE A 57 2.31 3.66 -4.63
CA ILE A 57 2.81 4.04 -3.31
C ILE A 57 3.13 2.76 -2.54
N VAL A 58 4.32 2.68 -1.97
CA VAL A 58 4.73 1.53 -1.16
C VAL A 58 4.96 2.01 0.26
N GLY A 59 4.27 1.41 1.21
CA GLY A 59 4.45 1.73 2.62
C GLY A 59 5.88 1.43 3.05
N LEU A 60 6.50 2.39 3.72
CA LEU A 60 7.86 2.25 4.23
C LEU A 60 7.81 2.04 5.74
N PRO A 61 8.05 0.79 6.21
CA PRO A 61 7.99 0.49 7.65
C PRO A 61 9.29 0.93 8.32
N LYS A 62 9.25 2.11 8.94
CA LYS A 62 10.38 2.62 9.70
C LYS A 62 10.21 2.36 11.19
N GLN A 63 11.33 2.24 11.90
CA GLN A 63 11.33 2.15 13.34
C GLN A 63 11.12 3.54 13.96
N MET A 64 10.85 3.59 15.25
CA MET A 64 10.56 4.84 15.96
C MET A 64 11.70 5.87 15.85
N ASP A 65 12.94 5.40 15.75
CA ASP A 65 14.12 6.26 15.61
C ASP A 65 14.34 6.77 14.17
N GLY A 66 13.48 6.38 13.22
CA GLY A 66 13.60 6.81 11.84
C GLY A 66 14.41 5.87 10.95
N SER A 67 15.05 4.85 11.54
CA SER A 67 15.78 3.86 10.74
C SER A 67 14.81 2.90 10.04
N ASN A 68 15.27 2.25 8.97
CA ASN A 68 14.46 1.28 8.25
C ASN A 68 14.27 -0.01 9.06
N SER A 69 13.09 -0.60 8.99
CA SER A 69 12.83 -1.89 9.62
C SER A 69 13.46 -3.04 8.83
N GLU A 70 13.50 -4.22 9.42
CA GLU A 70 14.00 -5.41 8.71
C GLU A 70 13.23 -5.72 7.44
N ASN A 71 11.92 -5.44 7.43
CA ASN A 71 11.10 -5.71 6.26
C ASN A 71 11.53 -4.88 5.04
N PHE A 72 12.20 -3.76 5.28
CA PHE A 72 12.73 -2.95 4.18
C PHE A 72 13.70 -3.72 3.30
N ARG A 73 14.44 -4.69 3.85
CA ARG A 73 15.35 -5.53 3.07
C ARG A 73 14.63 -6.35 2.01
N ARG A 74 13.34 -6.63 2.23
CA ARG A 74 12.50 -7.34 1.25
C ARG A 74 11.82 -6.37 0.30
N ILE A 75 11.47 -5.19 0.80
CA ILE A 75 10.75 -4.17 0.02
C ILE A 75 11.64 -3.54 -1.03
N GLU A 76 12.87 -3.18 -0.67
CA GLU A 76 13.77 -2.45 -1.59
C GLU A 76 14.03 -3.21 -2.90
N PRO A 77 14.38 -4.50 -2.89
CA PRO A 77 14.57 -5.24 -4.14
C PRO A 77 13.30 -5.30 -4.99
N PHE A 78 12.15 -5.44 -4.35
CA PHE A 78 10.87 -5.43 -5.05
C PHE A 78 10.61 -4.09 -5.72
N VAL A 79 10.82 -2.98 -5.01
CA VAL A 79 10.61 -1.65 -5.57
C VAL A 79 11.57 -1.37 -6.71
N ASN A 80 12.84 -1.78 -6.57
CA ASN A 80 13.82 -1.63 -7.65
C ASN A 80 13.41 -2.42 -8.90
N ARG A 81 12.91 -3.63 -8.71
CA ARG A 81 12.39 -4.46 -9.80
C ARG A 81 11.16 -3.80 -10.45
N LEU A 82 10.26 -3.29 -9.63
CA LEU A 82 9.05 -2.63 -10.09
C LEU A 82 9.37 -1.40 -10.97
N ARG A 83 10.32 -0.60 -10.53
CA ARG A 83 10.77 0.58 -11.29
C ARG A 83 11.41 0.19 -12.62
N LYS A 84 12.09 -0.94 -12.64
CA LYS A 84 12.73 -1.44 -13.87
C LYS A 84 11.72 -2.01 -14.85
N GLU A 85 10.74 -2.76 -14.36
CA GLU A 85 9.75 -3.44 -15.22
C GLU A 85 8.61 -2.54 -15.65
N LEU A 86 8.30 -1.49 -14.86
CA LEU A 86 7.22 -0.56 -15.14
C LEU A 86 7.74 0.87 -15.10
N PRO A 87 8.69 1.23 -16.01
CA PRO A 87 9.38 2.51 -15.91
C PRO A 87 8.50 3.74 -16.17
N SER A 88 7.32 3.56 -16.77
CA SER A 88 6.40 4.67 -17.04
C SER A 88 5.57 5.07 -15.84
N ILE A 89 5.57 4.27 -14.76
CA ILE A 89 4.77 4.54 -13.58
C ILE A 89 5.68 4.92 -12.41
N PRO A 90 5.56 6.14 -11.86
CA PRO A 90 6.33 6.52 -10.68
C PRO A 90 6.01 5.62 -9.49
N VAL A 91 7.04 5.20 -8.76
CA VAL A 91 6.90 4.42 -7.53
C VAL A 91 7.53 5.21 -6.40
N GLU A 92 6.76 5.49 -5.37
CA GLU A 92 7.19 6.28 -4.23
C GLU A 92 7.03 5.49 -2.94
N TYR A 93 7.92 5.72 -1.99
CA TYR A 93 7.75 5.25 -0.62
C TYR A 93 6.90 6.25 0.17
N TYR A 94 6.10 5.75 1.10
CA TYR A 94 5.40 6.59 2.06
C TYR A 94 5.67 6.07 3.48
N ASP A 95 6.18 6.93 4.34
CA ASP A 95 6.56 6.57 5.72
C ASP A 95 5.29 6.24 6.52
N GLU A 96 5.16 4.97 6.94
CA GLU A 96 3.99 4.49 7.68
C GLU A 96 3.81 5.19 9.03
N ARG A 97 4.87 5.81 9.58
CA ARG A 97 4.77 6.54 10.84
C ARG A 97 3.82 7.74 10.77
N PHE A 98 3.54 8.23 9.56
CA PHE A 98 2.64 9.37 9.35
C PHE A 98 1.18 8.95 9.21
N THR A 99 0.86 7.68 9.45
CA THR A 99 -0.49 7.14 9.33
C THR A 99 -0.90 6.42 10.60
N SER A 100 -2.17 6.03 10.67
CA SER A 100 -2.68 5.18 11.75
C SER A 100 -2.45 3.69 11.51
N VAL A 101 -1.68 3.30 10.47
CA VAL A 101 -1.49 1.89 10.13
C VAL A 101 -0.79 1.13 11.26
N LEU A 102 0.18 1.75 11.92
CA LEU A 102 0.89 1.11 13.03
C LEU A 102 -0.04 0.87 14.22
N ALA A 103 -0.91 1.86 14.53
CA ALA A 103 -1.89 1.70 15.59
C ALA A 103 -2.91 0.61 15.25
N HIS A 104 -3.36 0.56 14.00
CA HIS A 104 -4.28 -0.48 13.52
C HIS A 104 -3.67 -1.88 13.71
N ARG A 105 -2.41 -2.06 13.27
CA ARG A 105 -1.71 -3.34 13.43
C ARG A 105 -1.53 -3.71 14.90
N ALA A 106 -1.18 -2.74 15.74
CA ALA A 106 -1.00 -2.98 17.17
C ALA A 106 -2.29 -3.43 17.84
N MET A 107 -3.42 -2.84 17.49
CA MET A 107 -4.72 -3.26 18.01
C MET A 107 -5.04 -4.71 17.64
N ILE A 108 -4.80 -5.08 16.40
CA ILE A 108 -5.04 -6.45 15.93
C ILE A 108 -4.12 -7.43 16.64
N ASP A 109 -2.83 -7.11 16.74
CA ASP A 109 -1.82 -7.97 17.39
C ASP A 109 -2.06 -8.06 18.89
N GLY A 110 -2.61 -7.02 19.50
CA GLY A 110 -2.93 -6.98 20.92
C GLY A 110 -4.15 -7.80 21.32
N GLY A 111 -4.80 -8.46 20.38
CA GLY A 111 -5.90 -9.35 20.66
C GLY A 111 -7.28 -8.72 20.63
N VAL A 112 -7.40 -7.51 20.11
CA VAL A 112 -8.72 -6.87 19.94
C VAL A 112 -9.43 -7.59 18.79
N GLY A 113 -10.39 -8.46 19.15
CA GLY A 113 -11.19 -9.18 18.18
C GLY A 113 -10.46 -10.38 17.57
N LYS A 114 -10.70 -11.57 18.13
CA LYS A 114 -10.14 -12.81 17.58
C LYS A 114 -10.48 -13.02 16.10
N MET A 115 -11.66 -12.55 15.67
CA MET A 115 -12.08 -12.73 14.29
C MET A 115 -11.25 -11.87 13.33
N ALA A 116 -10.90 -10.65 13.72
CA ALA A 116 -10.05 -9.79 12.91
C ALA A 116 -8.66 -10.40 12.73
N ARG A 117 -8.13 -11.03 13.79
CA ARG A 117 -6.82 -11.70 13.72
C ARG A 117 -6.84 -12.92 12.81
N ARG A 118 -7.98 -13.59 12.67
CA ARG A 118 -8.12 -14.75 11.80
C ARG A 118 -8.17 -14.35 10.33
N ASP A 119 -8.68 -13.15 10.03
CA ASP A 119 -8.72 -12.66 8.66
C ASP A 119 -7.54 -11.73 8.39
N LYS A 120 -6.36 -12.32 8.29
CA LYS A 120 -5.13 -11.58 8.00
C LYS A 120 -5.16 -10.90 6.64
N ALA A 121 -5.85 -11.50 5.67
CA ALA A 121 -5.96 -10.91 4.34
C ALA A 121 -6.73 -9.59 4.38
N MET A 122 -7.80 -9.51 5.19
CA MET A 122 -8.54 -8.26 5.38
C MET A 122 -7.67 -7.20 6.04
N VAL A 123 -6.90 -7.60 7.07
CA VAL A 123 -5.99 -6.68 7.76
C VAL A 123 -4.97 -6.09 6.79
N ASP A 124 -4.41 -6.90 5.92
CA ASP A 124 -3.41 -6.45 4.94
C ASP A 124 -4.01 -5.42 3.96
N ARG A 125 -5.22 -5.67 3.46
CA ARG A 125 -5.90 -4.74 2.53
C ARG A 125 -6.23 -3.41 3.22
N ILE A 126 -6.72 -3.49 4.46
CA ILE A 126 -7.07 -2.29 5.22
C ILE A 126 -5.83 -1.48 5.54
N SER A 127 -4.72 -2.14 5.88
CA SER A 127 -3.45 -1.45 6.10
C SER A 127 -3.00 -0.70 4.86
N ALA A 128 -3.12 -1.31 3.69
CA ALA A 128 -2.81 -0.65 2.42
C ALA A 128 -3.72 0.56 2.18
N ALA A 129 -5.01 0.45 2.49
CA ALA A 129 -5.95 1.56 2.35
C ALA A 129 -5.60 2.72 3.30
N ILE A 130 -5.17 2.43 4.52
CA ILE A 130 -4.74 3.45 5.49
C ILE A 130 -3.50 4.18 4.96
N ILE A 131 -2.53 3.45 4.42
CA ILE A 131 -1.34 4.04 3.80
C ILE A 131 -1.74 4.98 2.67
N LEU A 132 -2.61 4.52 1.78
CA LEU A 132 -3.06 5.30 0.65
C LEU A 132 -3.82 6.56 1.08
N GLN A 133 -4.71 6.44 2.06
CA GLN A 133 -5.46 7.58 2.55
C GLN A 133 -4.53 8.61 3.19
N GLY A 134 -3.54 8.15 3.95
CA GLY A 134 -2.53 9.05 4.54
C GLY A 134 -1.75 9.80 3.47
N TYR A 135 -1.35 9.12 2.41
CA TYR A 135 -0.68 9.76 1.28
C TYR A 135 -1.57 10.82 0.62
N MET A 136 -2.83 10.48 0.34
CA MET A 136 -3.77 11.40 -0.29
C MET A 136 -4.00 12.64 0.58
N ASP A 137 -4.16 12.45 1.89
CA ASP A 137 -4.38 13.55 2.82
C ASP A 137 -3.16 14.46 2.90
N SER A 138 -1.94 13.91 2.84
CA SER A 138 -0.73 14.70 2.85
C SER A 138 -0.62 15.58 1.61
N LYS A 139 -1.09 15.11 0.46
CA LYS A 139 -1.07 15.89 -0.78
C LYS A 139 -2.10 17.01 -0.76
N LYS A 140 -3.23 16.82 -0.10
CA LYS A 140 -4.21 17.90 0.07
C LYS A 140 -3.64 19.04 0.90
N THR A 141 -2.88 18.70 1.95
CA THR A 141 -2.22 19.70 2.79
C THR A 141 -1.18 20.49 2.00
N ASP A 142 -0.45 19.82 1.11
CA ASP A 142 0.59 20.47 0.29
C ASP A 142 -0.01 21.49 -0.70
N ILE A 143 -1.26 21.31 -1.11
CA ILE A 143 -1.94 22.22 -2.02
C ILE A 143 -2.39 23.51 -1.32
N LEU A 144 -2.64 23.44 -0.04
CA LEU A 144 -3.10 24.56 0.77
C LEU A 144 -1.91 25.38 1.28
#